data_24a2f5f6107052a4588202fdf4b9d8d6
#
_entry.id   24a2f5f6107052a4588202fdf4b9d8d6
#
_cell.length_a   1.000
_cell.length_b   1.000
_cell.length_c   1.000
_cell.angle_alpha   90.00
_cell.angle_beta   90.00
_cell.angle_gamma   90.00
#
_symmetry.space_group_name_H-M   'P 1'
#
loop_
_entity.id
_entity.type
_entity.pdbx_description
1 polymer ?
#
loop_
_entity_poly.entity_id
_entity_poly.type
_entity_poly.pdbx_seq_one_letter_code
_entity_poly.pdbx_strand_id
1 'polypeptide(L)'
;MIKPTTLKFGEWLPDQAALSSPGVTHAQNIQPHGTGFRSWGSLATDSTALTAKARGAVAMIDGDANVRMFAGDATKLYRYEAGTWTDKSKAGGYSNDTLDNWNFLKFGTQVVATNYIDNIQIGPIDGSSAFADLGGSPPKARFITGVRSFVVIADTLVGTTAHPTRVQWSGQNNETSWGTIPATQADFQDLVGNGGKIMAITGGDIGVIFQERSIWEMRYEGPPLVWSFNETAVGIGTPAEGSVVRYGNSVYFLSESGFQRYDIGKGTTPIGDQKVDRWFLDRVNKESYYTISAAIDPANSKVVWSYPNGASGNDELLIYDWKSGRFGYAVIDTEIIFDGLSPGYTLDSLDSVGGTTYTLDSLPASLDSDLWKGGAAGLYGFSTAHKSGDFTGTALTARLESEEVASENTNVLTCNNVLPLIDGGTAVNTVYVATRANQNSDISYSSGVTVNSATGQHNLRQSARYMRFRVDIAGGFDHAIGVRASIAAKGLR
;
A
#
# COMPACT_ATOMS: atom_id res chain seq x y z
N MET A 1 44.51 -16.50 10.29
CA MET A 1 43.42 -17.52 10.20
C MET A 1 42.20 -16.83 9.60
N ILE A 2 41.64 -17.37 8.54
CA ILE A 2 40.40 -16.82 7.92
C ILE A 2 39.24 -17.16 8.86
N LYS A 3 38.56 -16.15 9.37
CA LYS A 3 37.42 -16.34 10.27
C LYS A 3 36.12 -16.08 9.50
N PRO A 4 35.18 -17.01 9.44
CA PRO A 4 33.88 -16.73 8.82
C PRO A 4 33.13 -15.70 9.67
N THR A 5 32.70 -14.61 9.02
CA THR A 5 31.88 -13.56 9.63
C THR A 5 30.47 -13.64 9.08
N THR A 6 29.46 -13.62 9.92
CA THR A 6 28.06 -13.59 9.51
C THR A 6 27.56 -12.16 9.59
N LEU A 7 27.15 -11.63 8.43
CA LEU A 7 26.48 -10.33 8.29
C LEU A 7 24.98 -10.62 8.13
N LYS A 8 24.20 -10.16 9.08
CA LYS A 8 22.75 -10.40 9.08
C LYS A 8 22.04 -9.40 8.16
N PHE A 9 21.02 -9.85 7.46
CA PHE A 9 20.07 -8.99 6.80
C PHE A 9 19.02 -8.53 7.83
N GLY A 10 19.42 -7.55 8.63
CA GLY A 10 18.58 -6.97 9.66
C GLY A 10 17.45 -6.09 9.08
N GLU A 11 17.30 -4.90 9.60
CA GLU A 11 16.35 -3.89 9.10
C GLU A 11 16.93 -3.19 7.85
N TRP A 12 16.08 -2.77 6.93
CA TRP A 12 16.48 -1.92 5.82
C TRP A 12 16.49 -0.45 6.26
N LEU A 13 17.66 0.16 6.25
CA LEU A 13 17.93 1.48 6.83
C LEU A 13 18.72 2.36 5.83
N PRO A 14 18.13 2.71 4.68
CA PRO A 14 18.84 3.48 3.66
C PRO A 14 19.22 4.91 4.10
N ASP A 15 18.56 5.45 5.12
CA ASP A 15 18.85 6.78 5.66
C ASP A 15 20.08 6.81 6.58
N GLN A 16 20.60 5.63 6.94
CA GLN A 16 21.78 5.51 7.81
C GLN A 16 23.06 5.30 7.00
N ALA A 17 24.19 5.67 7.61
CA ALA A 17 25.49 5.46 6.99
C ALA A 17 25.81 3.95 6.88
N ALA A 18 26.23 3.49 5.73
CA ALA A 18 26.42 2.07 5.43
C ALA A 18 27.43 1.36 6.34
N LEU A 19 28.46 2.07 6.81
CA LEU A 19 29.53 1.50 7.66
C LEU A 19 29.11 1.23 9.10
N SER A 20 28.14 1.95 9.62
CA SER A 20 27.71 1.84 11.02
C SER A 20 26.27 1.42 11.19
N SER A 21 25.59 1.12 10.08
CA SER A 21 24.22 0.65 10.11
C SER A 21 24.15 -0.81 10.59
N PRO A 22 23.28 -1.14 11.53
CA PRO A 22 23.05 -2.53 11.91
C PRO A 22 22.19 -3.29 10.88
N GLY A 23 21.80 -2.64 9.78
CA GLY A 23 20.87 -3.14 8.79
C GLY A 23 21.46 -3.25 7.39
N VAL A 24 20.60 -3.63 6.45
CA VAL A 24 20.94 -3.68 5.03
C VAL A 24 20.85 -2.29 4.40
N THR A 25 21.75 -2.01 3.46
CA THR A 25 21.80 -0.72 2.75
C THR A 25 20.85 -0.69 1.54
N HIS A 26 20.53 -1.86 1.00
CA HIS A 26 19.61 -2.00 -0.13
C HIS A 26 18.76 -3.26 0.04
N ALA A 27 17.45 -3.16 -0.21
CA ALA A 27 16.50 -4.24 0.02
C ALA A 27 15.31 -4.15 -0.96
N GLN A 28 15.52 -4.58 -2.19
CA GLN A 28 14.57 -4.45 -3.30
C GLN A 28 13.81 -5.76 -3.55
N ASN A 29 12.52 -5.65 -3.91
CA ASN A 29 11.61 -6.76 -4.27
C ASN A 29 11.44 -7.77 -3.13
N ILE A 30 11.35 -7.24 -1.92
CA ILE A 30 11.22 -8.01 -0.68
C ILE A 30 10.21 -7.38 0.28
N GLN A 31 9.77 -8.18 1.21
CA GLN A 31 8.99 -7.76 2.37
C GLN A 31 9.65 -8.22 3.67
N PRO A 32 9.52 -7.46 4.76
CA PRO A 32 9.97 -7.91 6.08
C PRO A 32 9.26 -9.21 6.47
N HIS A 33 10.03 -10.19 6.96
CA HIS A 33 9.49 -11.46 7.46
C HIS A 33 10.38 -12.04 8.54
N GLY A 34 9.82 -12.24 9.74
CA GLY A 34 10.60 -12.68 10.90
C GLY A 34 11.78 -11.75 11.20
N THR A 35 12.97 -12.30 11.28
CA THR A 35 14.24 -11.55 11.51
C THR A 35 14.96 -11.16 10.21
N GLY A 36 14.44 -11.55 9.04
CA GLY A 36 15.00 -11.30 7.72
C GLY A 36 13.95 -10.75 6.77
N PHE A 37 14.01 -11.23 5.53
CA PHE A 37 13.12 -10.83 4.45
C PHE A 37 12.57 -12.05 3.70
N ARG A 38 11.43 -11.88 3.07
CA ARG A 38 10.78 -12.81 2.14
C ARG A 38 10.65 -12.16 0.77
N SER A 39 10.60 -12.97 -0.29
CA SER A 39 10.35 -12.49 -1.66
C SER A 39 9.00 -11.77 -1.77
N TRP A 40 8.91 -10.79 -2.67
CA TRP A 40 7.66 -10.17 -3.09
C TRP A 40 7.21 -10.75 -4.43
N GLY A 41 5.91 -10.99 -4.59
CA GLY A 41 5.32 -11.50 -5.82
C GLY A 41 4.98 -10.41 -6.82
N SER A 42 4.95 -10.74 -8.11
CA SER A 42 4.40 -9.89 -9.15
C SER A 42 2.88 -9.79 -9.03
N LEU A 43 2.28 -8.79 -9.68
CA LEU A 43 0.83 -8.67 -9.77
C LEU A 43 0.29 -9.76 -10.71
N ALA A 44 -0.47 -10.71 -10.14
CA ALA A 44 -1.16 -11.76 -10.88
C ALA A 44 -2.55 -11.25 -11.29
N THR A 45 -2.68 -10.80 -12.54
CA THR A 45 -3.96 -10.27 -13.03
C THR A 45 -4.88 -11.41 -13.48
N ASP A 46 -6.10 -11.41 -12.98
CA ASP A 46 -7.14 -12.43 -13.21
C ASP A 46 -8.43 -11.88 -13.80
N SER A 47 -8.46 -10.59 -14.17
CA SER A 47 -9.67 -9.90 -14.64
C SER A 47 -9.62 -9.48 -16.10
N THR A 48 -10.80 -9.15 -16.65
CA THR A 48 -10.89 -8.32 -17.87
C THR A 48 -10.35 -6.92 -17.58
N ALA A 49 -9.93 -6.20 -18.63
CA ALA A 49 -9.48 -4.82 -18.49
C ALA A 49 -10.65 -3.84 -18.35
N LEU A 50 -10.46 -2.77 -17.57
CA LEU A 50 -11.29 -1.56 -17.68
C LEU A 50 -11.05 -0.88 -19.03
N THR A 51 -11.89 0.08 -19.40
CA THR A 51 -11.72 0.81 -20.68
C THR A 51 -10.64 1.87 -20.64
N ALA A 52 -10.24 2.30 -19.43
CA ALA A 52 -9.16 3.27 -19.19
C ALA A 52 -8.51 3.02 -17.83
N LYS A 53 -7.48 3.82 -17.50
CA LYS A 53 -6.76 3.77 -16.22
C LYS A 53 -7.71 3.77 -15.03
N ALA A 54 -7.53 2.81 -14.12
CA ALA A 54 -8.25 2.76 -12.85
C ALA A 54 -7.93 4.00 -11.98
N ARG A 55 -8.97 4.60 -11.40
CA ARG A 55 -8.88 5.80 -10.56
C ARG A 55 -9.51 5.64 -9.18
N GLY A 56 -9.77 4.43 -8.79
CA GLY A 56 -10.31 4.06 -7.49
C GLY A 56 -10.94 2.69 -7.57
N ALA A 57 -10.82 1.93 -6.50
CA ALA A 57 -11.44 0.64 -6.36
C ALA A 57 -11.69 0.33 -4.88
N VAL A 58 -12.64 -0.57 -4.63
CA VAL A 58 -12.99 -0.99 -3.29
C VAL A 58 -13.56 -2.40 -3.31
N ALA A 59 -13.29 -3.16 -2.26
CA ALA A 59 -13.95 -4.42 -1.99
C ALA A 59 -14.86 -4.27 -0.76
N MET A 60 -16.04 -4.87 -0.84
CA MET A 60 -17.08 -4.82 0.19
C MET A 60 -17.74 -6.18 0.34
N ILE A 61 -18.37 -6.42 1.49
CA ILE A 61 -19.18 -7.62 1.72
C ILE A 61 -20.64 -7.18 1.79
N ASP A 62 -21.52 -7.83 1.02
CA ASP A 62 -22.97 -7.56 1.05
C ASP A 62 -23.68 -8.18 2.29
N GLY A 63 -25.00 -8.08 2.36
CA GLY A 63 -25.80 -8.63 3.46
C GLY A 63 -25.79 -10.16 3.54
N ASP A 64 -25.50 -10.83 2.44
CA ASP A 64 -25.48 -12.28 2.28
C ASP A 64 -24.05 -12.85 2.40
N ALA A 65 -23.10 -12.03 2.86
CA ALA A 65 -21.67 -12.32 3.00
C ALA A 65 -20.92 -12.56 1.68
N ASN A 66 -21.46 -12.12 0.53
CA ASN A 66 -20.74 -12.18 -0.74
C ASN A 66 -19.78 -10.99 -0.89
N VAL A 67 -18.62 -11.27 -1.45
CA VAL A 67 -17.65 -10.22 -1.82
C VAL A 67 -18.13 -9.49 -3.07
N ARG A 68 -18.11 -8.17 -3.01
CA ARG A 68 -18.46 -7.27 -4.09
C ARG A 68 -17.33 -6.28 -4.29
N MET A 69 -16.78 -6.20 -5.51
CA MET A 69 -15.76 -5.22 -5.84
C MET A 69 -16.27 -4.23 -6.86
N PHE A 70 -15.92 -2.97 -6.65
CA PHE A 70 -16.24 -1.86 -7.55
C PHE A 70 -14.97 -1.13 -7.93
N ALA A 71 -14.92 -0.60 -9.14
CA ALA A 71 -13.86 0.25 -9.63
C ALA A 71 -14.41 1.37 -10.51
N GLY A 72 -13.64 2.45 -10.64
CA GLY A 72 -13.96 3.53 -11.56
C GLY A 72 -12.76 3.95 -12.38
N ASP A 73 -13.02 4.29 -13.64
CA ASP A 73 -12.07 4.96 -14.51
C ASP A 73 -12.50 6.43 -14.78
N ALA A 74 -11.96 7.06 -15.81
CA ALA A 74 -12.29 8.44 -16.14
C ALA A 74 -13.78 8.66 -16.53
N THR A 75 -14.44 7.65 -17.05
CA THR A 75 -15.76 7.76 -17.68
C THR A 75 -16.80 6.78 -17.16
N LYS A 76 -16.38 5.76 -16.42
CA LYS A 76 -17.22 4.63 -16.05
C LYS A 76 -17.02 4.17 -14.61
N LEU A 77 -18.08 3.57 -14.08
CA LEU A 77 -18.08 2.78 -12.85
C LEU A 77 -18.39 1.32 -13.20
N TYR A 78 -17.64 0.42 -12.58
CA TYR A 78 -17.72 -1.01 -12.84
C TYR A 78 -18.00 -1.80 -11.59
N ARG A 79 -18.60 -2.96 -11.78
CA ARG A 79 -18.68 -4.03 -10.79
C ARG A 79 -17.91 -5.25 -11.29
N TYR A 80 -17.14 -5.86 -10.39
CA TYR A 80 -16.45 -7.12 -10.66
C TYR A 80 -17.36 -8.32 -10.42
N GLU A 81 -17.35 -9.28 -11.33
CA GLU A 81 -18.08 -10.53 -11.24
C GLU A 81 -17.35 -11.62 -12.04
N ALA A 82 -16.93 -12.69 -11.35
CA ALA A 82 -16.32 -13.87 -11.98
C ALA A 82 -15.23 -13.54 -13.02
N GLY A 83 -14.25 -12.72 -12.66
CA GLY A 83 -13.17 -12.32 -13.55
C GLY A 83 -13.50 -11.18 -14.53
N THR A 84 -14.71 -10.63 -14.49
CA THR A 84 -15.16 -9.64 -15.47
C THR A 84 -15.58 -8.34 -14.79
N TRP A 85 -15.07 -7.21 -15.28
CA TRP A 85 -15.52 -5.88 -14.93
C TRP A 85 -16.70 -5.47 -15.82
N THR A 86 -17.89 -5.43 -15.25
CA THR A 86 -19.12 -5.06 -15.93
C THR A 86 -19.44 -3.60 -15.70
N ASP A 87 -19.69 -2.84 -16.78
CA ASP A 87 -20.11 -1.44 -16.74
C ASP A 87 -21.47 -1.28 -16.03
N LYS A 88 -21.47 -0.50 -14.96
CA LYS A 88 -22.63 -0.15 -14.13
C LYS A 88 -22.86 1.37 -14.07
N SER A 89 -22.27 2.11 -14.98
CA SER A 89 -22.40 3.56 -15.05
C SER A 89 -23.84 4.00 -15.23
N LYS A 90 -24.18 5.19 -14.75
CA LYS A 90 -25.42 5.87 -15.15
C LYS A 90 -25.42 6.16 -16.65
N ALA A 91 -26.57 6.38 -17.21
CA ALA A 91 -26.71 6.82 -18.60
C ALA A 91 -25.93 8.13 -18.83
N GLY A 92 -25.11 8.15 -19.87
CA GLY A 92 -24.22 9.29 -20.20
C GLY A 92 -22.84 9.23 -19.59
N GLY A 93 -22.56 8.31 -18.68
CA GLY A 93 -21.23 8.14 -18.06
C GLY A 93 -20.80 9.31 -17.16
N TYR A 94 -19.49 9.51 -17.01
CA TYR A 94 -18.85 10.47 -16.11
C TYR A 94 -17.77 11.29 -16.82
N SER A 95 -17.33 12.37 -16.18
CA SER A 95 -16.33 13.32 -16.70
C SER A 95 -15.21 13.54 -15.69
N ASN A 96 -14.69 12.45 -15.09
CA ASN A 96 -13.66 12.53 -14.08
C ASN A 96 -12.35 13.17 -14.62
N ASP A 97 -11.81 14.18 -13.94
CA ASP A 97 -10.57 14.82 -14.33
C ASP A 97 -9.35 13.91 -14.08
N THR A 98 -8.21 14.26 -14.68
CA THR A 98 -6.95 13.52 -14.53
C THR A 98 -6.40 13.52 -13.11
N LEU A 99 -6.77 14.52 -12.32
CA LEU A 99 -6.29 14.72 -10.94
C LEU A 99 -7.24 14.15 -9.88
N ASP A 100 -8.45 13.71 -10.26
CA ASP A 100 -9.47 13.28 -9.31
C ASP A 100 -9.62 11.75 -9.30
N ASN A 101 -9.78 11.21 -8.11
CA ASN A 101 -9.96 9.77 -7.88
C ASN A 101 -11.38 9.45 -7.42
N TRP A 102 -11.85 8.25 -7.72
CA TRP A 102 -13.08 7.74 -7.16
C TRP A 102 -12.90 7.32 -5.71
N ASN A 103 -13.77 7.80 -4.86
CA ASN A 103 -13.89 7.36 -3.47
C ASN A 103 -15.23 6.65 -3.27
N PHE A 104 -15.22 5.55 -2.53
CA PHE A 104 -16.38 4.68 -2.35
C PHE A 104 -16.73 4.50 -0.89
N LEU A 105 -18.02 4.34 -0.62
CA LEU A 105 -18.57 4.04 0.69
C LEU A 105 -19.65 2.98 0.58
N LYS A 106 -19.61 1.97 1.44
CA LYS A 106 -20.76 1.09 1.71
C LYS A 106 -21.68 1.77 2.72
N PHE A 107 -22.94 1.97 2.37
CA PHE A 107 -23.97 2.48 3.28
C PHE A 107 -25.22 1.60 3.22
N GLY A 108 -25.44 0.80 4.27
CA GLY A 108 -26.49 -0.23 4.26
C GLY A 108 -26.28 -1.25 3.14
N THR A 109 -27.25 -1.36 2.25
CA THR A 109 -27.21 -2.23 1.05
C THR A 109 -26.79 -1.48 -0.21
N GLN A 110 -26.30 -0.26 -0.06
CA GLN A 110 -25.92 0.61 -1.19
C GLN A 110 -24.41 0.86 -1.20
N VAL A 111 -23.92 1.15 -2.39
CA VAL A 111 -22.59 1.71 -2.63
C VAL A 111 -22.75 3.15 -3.04
N VAL A 112 -22.09 4.06 -2.36
CA VAL A 112 -22.04 5.48 -2.70
C VAL A 112 -20.65 5.80 -3.20
N ALA A 113 -20.55 6.55 -4.32
CA ALA A 113 -19.30 6.91 -4.96
C ALA A 113 -19.25 8.40 -5.30
N THR A 114 -18.06 8.99 -5.17
CA THR A 114 -17.81 10.41 -5.53
C THR A 114 -16.48 10.56 -6.22
N ASN A 115 -16.38 11.58 -7.12
CA ASN A 115 -15.17 11.92 -7.88
C ASN A 115 -14.95 13.43 -7.97
N TYR A 116 -15.58 14.23 -7.13
CA TYR A 116 -15.54 15.69 -7.09
C TYR A 116 -16.23 16.41 -8.27
N ILE A 117 -16.15 15.90 -9.50
CA ILE A 117 -16.63 16.57 -10.72
C ILE A 117 -18.09 16.26 -11.01
N ASP A 118 -18.50 15.01 -10.85
CA ASP A 118 -19.88 14.56 -11.06
C ASP A 118 -20.70 14.62 -9.76
N ASN A 119 -22.02 14.53 -9.90
CA ASN A 119 -22.89 14.33 -8.73
C ASN A 119 -22.51 13.03 -8.02
N ILE A 120 -22.68 12.99 -6.70
CA ILE A 120 -22.48 11.77 -5.91
C ILE A 120 -23.38 10.66 -6.47
N GLN A 121 -22.81 9.49 -6.67
CA GLN A 121 -23.49 8.34 -7.26
C GLN A 121 -23.92 7.36 -6.17
N ILE A 122 -25.05 6.69 -6.39
CA ILE A 122 -25.53 5.60 -5.55
C ILE A 122 -25.96 4.41 -6.42
N GLY A 123 -25.66 3.21 -5.97
CA GLY A 123 -26.07 1.97 -6.62
C GLY A 123 -26.21 0.83 -5.62
N PRO A 124 -27.01 -0.22 -5.94
CA PRO A 124 -27.14 -1.36 -5.05
C PRO A 124 -25.83 -2.17 -4.98
N ILE A 125 -25.46 -2.63 -3.80
CA ILE A 125 -24.22 -3.38 -3.57
C ILE A 125 -24.19 -4.70 -4.34
N ASP A 126 -25.35 -5.32 -4.59
CA ASP A 126 -25.47 -6.53 -5.41
C ASP A 126 -25.30 -6.24 -6.91
N GLY A 127 -25.23 -4.97 -7.29
CA GLY A 127 -25.09 -4.51 -8.69
C GLY A 127 -26.26 -4.90 -9.59
N SER A 128 -27.45 -5.12 -9.04
CA SER A 128 -28.67 -5.47 -9.80
C SER A 128 -29.08 -4.37 -10.77
N SER A 129 -28.73 -3.11 -10.50
CA SER A 129 -28.96 -1.98 -11.40
C SER A 129 -27.70 -1.12 -11.59
N ALA A 130 -27.75 -0.21 -12.56
CA ALA A 130 -26.74 0.81 -12.78
C ALA A 130 -26.75 1.85 -11.63
N PHE A 131 -25.63 2.56 -11.48
CA PHE A 131 -25.55 3.73 -10.60
C PHE A 131 -26.48 4.85 -11.09
N ALA A 132 -26.94 5.66 -10.16
CA ALA A 132 -27.72 6.87 -10.40
C ALA A 132 -27.22 8.00 -9.51
N ASP A 133 -27.62 9.24 -9.80
CA ASP A 133 -27.32 10.37 -8.94
C ASP A 133 -28.00 10.20 -7.57
N LEU A 134 -27.27 10.46 -6.50
CA LEU A 134 -27.77 10.38 -5.13
C LEU A 134 -28.87 11.44 -4.92
N GLY A 135 -30.01 11.02 -4.42
CA GLY A 135 -31.14 11.90 -4.09
C GLY A 135 -30.84 12.89 -2.99
N GLY A 136 -31.75 13.86 -2.79
CA GLY A 136 -31.62 14.88 -1.74
C GLY A 136 -30.65 16.03 -2.07
N SER A 137 -30.09 16.03 -3.28
CA SER A 137 -29.21 17.11 -3.81
C SER A 137 -27.99 17.40 -2.93
N PRO A 138 -27.18 16.39 -2.56
CA PRO A 138 -25.91 16.65 -1.90
C PRO A 138 -25.00 17.52 -2.78
N PRO A 139 -24.11 18.33 -2.20
CA PRO A 139 -23.05 18.95 -2.97
C PRO A 139 -22.11 17.88 -3.54
N LYS A 140 -21.42 18.18 -4.62
CA LYS A 140 -20.31 17.36 -5.10
C LYS A 140 -19.19 17.39 -4.06
N ALA A 141 -18.42 16.32 -3.94
CA ALA A 141 -17.37 16.23 -2.95
C ALA A 141 -16.20 15.39 -3.45
N ARG A 142 -15.00 15.68 -2.95
CA ARG A 142 -13.81 14.89 -3.25
C ARG A 142 -13.76 13.60 -2.45
N PHE A 143 -14.09 13.66 -1.16
CA PHE A 143 -13.99 12.55 -0.24
C PHE A 143 -15.34 12.14 0.31
N ILE A 144 -15.51 10.84 0.54
CA ILE A 144 -16.70 10.26 1.16
C ILE A 144 -16.30 9.15 2.14
N THR A 145 -16.95 9.12 3.29
CA THR A 145 -16.80 8.05 4.27
C THR A 145 -18.06 7.89 5.11
N GLY A 146 -18.14 6.79 5.86
CA GLY A 146 -19.19 6.56 6.85
C GLY A 146 -18.67 6.81 8.26
N VAL A 147 -19.26 7.76 8.99
CA VAL A 147 -19.00 7.93 10.42
C VAL A 147 -20.27 7.56 11.17
N ARG A 148 -20.20 6.47 11.96
CA ARG A 148 -21.39 5.84 12.55
C ARG A 148 -22.45 5.56 11.48
N SER A 149 -23.62 6.14 11.63
CA SER A 149 -24.78 5.98 10.73
C SER A 149 -25.00 7.20 9.82
N PHE A 150 -23.96 7.98 9.55
CA PHE A 150 -24.01 9.15 8.67
C PHE A 150 -23.11 8.94 7.47
N VAL A 151 -23.55 9.38 6.31
CA VAL A 151 -22.68 9.60 5.16
C VAL A 151 -21.99 10.94 5.36
N VAL A 152 -20.67 10.96 5.38
CA VAL A 152 -19.87 12.17 5.59
C VAL A 152 -19.04 12.43 4.34
N ILE A 153 -19.12 13.65 3.83
CA ILE A 153 -18.39 14.12 2.66
C ILE A 153 -17.48 15.30 3.03
N ALA A 154 -16.39 15.46 2.32
CA ALA A 154 -15.46 16.55 2.59
C ALA A 154 -14.83 17.10 1.29
N ASP A 155 -14.30 18.33 1.35
CA ASP A 155 -13.87 19.13 0.21
C ASP A 155 -15.01 19.21 -0.81
N THR A 156 -15.99 20.08 -0.52
CA THR A 156 -17.26 20.13 -1.23
C THR A 156 -17.30 21.22 -2.28
N LEU A 157 -18.07 20.97 -3.35
CA LEU A 157 -18.35 21.92 -4.42
C LEU A 157 -19.84 22.20 -4.46
N VAL A 158 -20.28 23.39 -4.03
CA VAL A 158 -21.67 23.85 -4.02
C VAL A 158 -21.90 24.73 -5.26
N GLY A 159 -22.63 24.21 -6.23
CA GLY A 159 -22.72 24.87 -7.55
C GLY A 159 -21.34 24.97 -8.22
N THR A 160 -20.78 26.18 -8.27
CA THR A 160 -19.42 26.45 -8.76
C THR A 160 -18.45 26.92 -7.67
N THR A 161 -18.92 26.97 -6.42
CA THR A 161 -18.10 27.47 -5.29
C THR A 161 -17.48 26.31 -4.54
N ALA A 162 -16.16 26.25 -4.52
CA ALA A 162 -15.39 25.26 -3.77
C ALA A 162 -15.33 25.63 -2.28
N HIS A 163 -15.52 24.63 -1.43
CA HIS A 163 -15.38 24.71 0.02
C HIS A 163 -14.36 23.66 0.48
N PRO A 164 -13.07 23.91 0.33
CA PRO A 164 -12.01 22.90 0.53
C PRO A 164 -11.80 22.51 2.00
N THR A 165 -12.38 23.25 2.95
CA THR A 165 -12.30 22.99 4.39
C THR A 165 -13.62 22.48 4.96
N ARG A 166 -14.64 22.28 4.11
CA ARG A 166 -15.97 21.86 4.54
C ARG A 166 -16.07 20.37 4.73
N VAL A 167 -16.59 19.97 5.88
CA VAL A 167 -17.12 18.65 6.18
C VAL A 167 -18.62 18.75 6.25
N GLN A 168 -19.35 17.93 5.52
CA GLN A 168 -20.80 17.90 5.50
C GLN A 168 -21.28 16.47 5.70
N TRP A 169 -22.39 16.30 6.42
CA TRP A 169 -22.95 14.98 6.71
C TRP A 169 -24.43 14.91 6.38
N SER A 170 -24.86 13.70 6.03
CA SER A 170 -26.26 13.38 5.75
C SER A 170 -27.09 13.34 7.04
N GLY A 171 -28.40 13.13 6.91
CA GLY A 171 -29.23 12.71 8.03
C GLY A 171 -28.80 11.36 8.59
N GLN A 172 -29.12 11.12 9.86
CA GLN A 172 -28.84 9.84 10.52
C GLN A 172 -29.61 8.70 9.84
N ASN A 173 -28.89 7.65 9.40
CA ASN A 173 -29.44 6.54 8.62
C ASN A 173 -30.21 6.97 7.35
N ASN A 174 -29.89 8.14 6.80
CA ASN A 174 -30.61 8.68 5.64
C ASN A 174 -29.64 9.45 4.73
N GLU A 175 -29.15 8.76 3.71
CA GLU A 175 -28.22 9.26 2.72
C GLU A 175 -28.81 10.32 1.77
N THR A 176 -30.13 10.49 1.77
CA THR A 176 -30.81 11.49 0.93
C THR A 176 -31.19 12.78 1.64
N SER A 177 -30.91 12.88 2.96
CA SER A 177 -31.18 14.08 3.75
C SER A 177 -29.93 14.95 3.87
N TRP A 178 -29.91 16.09 3.19
CA TRP A 178 -28.77 17.02 3.11
C TRP A 178 -29.17 18.45 3.44
N GLY A 179 -28.20 19.28 3.82
CA GLY A 179 -28.43 20.66 4.25
C GLY A 179 -28.53 20.77 5.79
N THR A 180 -28.89 21.94 6.29
CA THR A 180 -29.05 22.18 7.73
C THR A 180 -30.49 21.81 8.16
N ILE A 181 -30.67 20.54 8.56
CA ILE A 181 -31.98 19.98 8.93
C ILE A 181 -31.91 19.39 10.34
N PRO A 182 -32.27 20.14 11.40
CA PRO A 182 -32.18 19.67 12.79
C PRO A 182 -32.92 18.37 13.07
N ALA A 183 -34.06 18.14 12.41
CA ALA A 183 -34.87 16.94 12.59
C ALA A 183 -34.17 15.66 12.15
N THR A 184 -33.30 15.71 11.15
CA THR A 184 -32.50 14.57 10.63
C THR A 184 -31.04 14.62 11.08
N GLN A 185 -30.65 15.71 11.77
CA GLN A 185 -29.29 15.99 12.22
C GLN A 185 -28.30 16.25 11.06
N ALA A 186 -28.79 16.45 9.83
CA ALA A 186 -27.96 16.82 8.68
C ALA A 186 -27.46 18.26 8.83
N ASP A 187 -26.17 18.49 8.61
CA ASP A 187 -25.56 19.83 8.64
C ASP A 187 -24.15 19.80 8.02
N PHE A 188 -23.42 20.90 8.15
CA PHE A 188 -22.03 21.02 7.72
C PHE A 188 -21.22 21.86 8.71
N GLN A 189 -19.90 21.71 8.66
CA GLN A 189 -18.94 22.50 9.41
C GLN A 189 -17.74 22.83 8.52
N ASP A 190 -17.36 24.09 8.47
CA ASP A 190 -16.10 24.51 7.86
C ASP A 190 -15.00 24.47 8.94
N LEU A 191 -13.92 23.72 8.68
CA LEU A 191 -12.78 23.64 9.59
C LEU A 191 -11.94 24.90 9.44
N VAL A 192 -12.03 25.76 10.44
CA VAL A 192 -11.35 27.07 10.45
C VAL A 192 -9.99 26.94 11.12
N GLY A 193 -8.93 27.35 10.44
CA GLY A 193 -7.56 27.28 10.95
C GLY A 193 -6.51 27.42 9.84
N ASN A 194 -5.27 27.15 10.21
CA ASN A 194 -4.13 27.20 9.27
C ASN A 194 -3.77 25.84 8.65
N GLY A 195 -4.65 24.84 8.80
CA GLY A 195 -4.42 23.48 8.33
C GLY A 195 -4.42 23.29 6.81
N GLY A 196 -4.95 24.25 6.05
CA GLY A 196 -5.10 24.16 4.60
C GLY A 196 -6.37 23.40 4.19
N LYS A 197 -6.42 22.92 2.95
CA LYS A 197 -7.56 22.14 2.44
C LYS A 197 -7.61 20.74 3.06
N ILE A 198 -8.78 20.12 3.04
CA ILE A 198 -8.94 18.72 3.42
C ILE A 198 -8.31 17.85 2.32
N MET A 199 -7.49 16.89 2.76
CA MET A 199 -6.76 15.98 1.88
C MET A 199 -7.23 14.53 1.98
N ALA A 200 -7.86 14.16 3.11
CA ALA A 200 -8.46 12.83 3.27
C ALA A 200 -9.41 12.82 4.47
N ILE A 201 -10.31 11.85 4.49
CA ILE A 201 -11.19 11.57 5.62
C ILE A 201 -11.31 10.05 5.81
N THR A 202 -11.24 9.59 7.05
CA THR A 202 -11.46 8.18 7.39
C THR A 202 -12.64 8.03 8.34
N GLY A 203 -13.46 7.00 8.11
CA GLY A 203 -14.69 6.74 8.84
C GLY A 203 -14.51 5.81 10.05
N GLY A 204 -15.64 5.40 10.64
CA GLY A 204 -15.76 4.52 11.81
C GLY A 204 -16.58 5.16 12.90
N ASP A 205 -16.37 4.80 14.19
CA ASP A 205 -17.06 5.45 15.32
C ASP A 205 -16.62 6.91 15.51
N ILE A 206 -15.37 7.19 15.21
CA ILE A 206 -14.75 8.50 15.21
C ILE A 206 -14.21 8.75 13.82
N GLY A 207 -14.63 9.85 13.18
CA GLY A 207 -14.06 10.31 11.93
C GLY A 207 -12.71 10.97 12.17
N VAL A 208 -11.75 10.73 11.28
CA VAL A 208 -10.47 11.44 11.30
C VAL A 208 -10.29 12.17 9.97
N ILE A 209 -10.08 13.46 10.04
CA ILE A 209 -9.99 14.36 8.90
C ILE A 209 -8.55 14.87 8.81
N PHE A 210 -7.94 14.68 7.66
CA PHE A 210 -6.59 15.16 7.37
C PHE A 210 -6.67 16.39 6.49
N GLN A 211 -6.06 17.47 6.95
CA GLN A 211 -5.76 18.63 6.12
C GLN A 211 -4.28 18.59 5.68
N GLU A 212 -3.85 19.54 4.89
CA GLU A 212 -2.44 19.65 4.48
C GLU A 212 -1.49 19.71 5.68
N ARG A 213 -1.90 20.39 6.76
CA ARG A 213 -1.05 20.64 7.94
C ARG A 213 -1.76 20.49 9.27
N SER A 214 -2.90 19.80 9.34
CA SER A 214 -3.54 19.47 10.59
C SER A 214 -4.36 18.19 10.53
N ILE A 215 -4.67 17.62 11.68
CA ILE A 215 -5.52 16.43 11.84
C ILE A 215 -6.62 16.76 12.84
N TRP A 216 -7.85 16.43 12.47
CA TRP A 216 -9.05 16.65 13.28
C TRP A 216 -9.74 15.33 13.59
N GLU A 217 -10.29 15.23 14.79
CA GLU A 217 -11.21 14.16 15.14
C GLU A 217 -12.65 14.68 15.13
N MET A 218 -13.55 13.96 14.48
CA MET A 218 -14.99 14.18 14.42
C MET A 218 -15.67 13.17 15.33
N ARG A 219 -16.25 13.65 16.44
CA ARG A 219 -16.88 12.81 17.47
C ARG A 219 -18.36 13.14 17.59
N TYR A 220 -19.19 12.10 17.71
CA TYR A 220 -20.62 12.26 17.87
C TYR A 220 -20.99 12.63 19.31
N GLU A 221 -21.67 13.75 19.48
CA GLU A 221 -22.12 14.27 20.76
C GLU A 221 -23.66 14.18 20.91
N GLY A 222 -24.37 13.98 19.82
CA GLY A 222 -25.83 14.00 19.78
C GLY A 222 -26.43 15.42 19.71
N PRO A 223 -27.76 15.52 19.50
CA PRO A 223 -28.43 16.82 19.43
C PRO A 223 -28.31 17.64 20.73
N PRO A 224 -28.18 18.99 20.66
CA PRO A 224 -28.30 19.80 19.47
C PRO A 224 -26.97 19.97 18.68
N LEU A 225 -25.83 19.58 19.25
CA LEU A 225 -24.50 19.83 18.62
C LEU A 225 -24.21 18.88 17.46
N VAL A 226 -24.74 17.66 17.51
CA VAL A 226 -24.52 16.55 16.58
C VAL A 226 -23.07 16.06 16.59
N TRP A 227 -22.10 16.89 16.16
CA TRP A 227 -20.67 16.55 16.08
C TRP A 227 -19.80 17.58 16.77
N SER A 228 -18.78 17.13 17.48
CA SER A 228 -17.64 17.94 17.89
C SER A 228 -16.45 17.70 16.97
N PHE A 229 -15.74 18.79 16.61
CA PHE A 229 -14.53 18.76 15.80
C PHE A 229 -13.37 19.25 16.64
N ASN A 230 -12.40 18.38 16.90
CA ASN A 230 -11.24 18.68 17.73
C ASN A 230 -9.98 18.57 16.89
N GLU A 231 -9.21 19.66 16.79
CA GLU A 231 -7.89 19.64 16.16
C GLU A 231 -6.91 18.95 17.11
N THR A 232 -6.41 17.77 16.70
CA THR A 232 -5.58 16.89 17.55
C THR A 232 -4.10 16.95 17.19
N ALA A 233 -3.78 17.39 15.97
CA ALA A 233 -2.41 17.64 15.55
C ALA A 233 -2.34 18.92 14.71
N VAL A 234 -1.37 19.78 15.02
CA VAL A 234 -1.09 21.05 14.32
C VAL A 234 0.30 20.96 13.72
N GLY A 235 0.45 21.42 12.48
CA GLY A 235 1.71 21.36 11.75
C GLY A 235 2.02 19.99 11.13
N ILE A 236 1.14 19.02 11.29
CA ILE A 236 1.27 17.67 10.72
C ILE A 236 -0.03 17.32 10.01
N GLY A 237 0.05 17.04 8.73
CA GLY A 237 -1.06 16.61 7.88
C GLY A 237 -0.51 15.79 6.72
N THR A 238 -1.23 15.71 5.61
CA THR A 238 -0.80 14.94 4.44
C THR A 238 -0.82 15.78 3.16
N PRO A 239 0.24 15.72 2.33
CA PRO A 239 0.24 16.30 1.00
C PRO A 239 -0.31 15.37 -0.08
N ALA A 240 -0.57 14.08 0.26
CA ALA A 240 -0.95 13.03 -0.68
C ALA A 240 -2.28 12.38 -0.27
N GLU A 241 -3.33 12.70 -1.02
CA GLU A 241 -4.73 12.27 -0.74
C GLU A 241 -4.85 10.75 -0.57
N GLY A 242 -4.29 9.99 -1.51
CA GLY A 242 -4.37 8.53 -1.52
C GLY A 242 -3.39 7.82 -0.59
N SER A 243 -2.58 8.54 0.20
CA SER A 243 -1.62 7.92 1.13
C SER A 243 -2.23 7.47 2.46
N VAL A 244 -3.46 7.90 2.75
CA VAL A 244 -4.12 7.72 4.04
C VAL A 244 -4.91 6.42 4.08
N VAL A 245 -4.53 5.51 4.97
CA VAL A 245 -5.26 4.25 5.19
C VAL A 245 -5.44 4.00 6.68
N ARG A 246 -6.58 3.41 7.04
CA ARG A 246 -6.96 3.16 8.44
C ARG A 246 -7.10 1.67 8.72
N TYR A 247 -6.48 1.21 9.79
CA TYR A 247 -6.71 -0.12 10.35
C TYR A 247 -7.03 -0.02 11.85
N GLY A 248 -8.27 -0.30 12.21
CA GLY A 248 -8.75 -0.14 13.58
C GLY A 248 -8.67 1.31 14.06
N ASN A 249 -7.89 1.53 15.12
CA ASN A 249 -7.69 2.86 15.71
C ASN A 249 -6.43 3.57 15.18
N SER A 250 -5.66 2.92 14.32
CA SER A 250 -4.44 3.49 13.74
C SER A 250 -4.68 3.91 12.30
N VAL A 251 -4.21 5.10 11.94
CA VAL A 251 -4.23 5.63 10.58
C VAL A 251 -2.79 5.86 10.14
N TYR A 252 -2.42 5.31 8.99
CA TYR A 252 -1.10 5.45 8.40
C TYR A 252 -1.17 6.43 7.24
N PHE A 253 -0.20 7.31 7.13
CA PHE A 253 -0.20 8.34 6.09
C PHE A 253 1.20 8.89 5.81
N LEU A 254 1.37 9.50 4.64
CA LEU A 254 2.55 10.28 4.29
C LEU A 254 2.34 11.73 4.74
N SER A 255 3.27 12.28 5.53
CA SER A 255 3.35 13.71 5.84
C SER A 255 4.45 14.39 5.02
N GLU A 256 4.56 15.71 5.11
CA GLU A 256 5.68 16.45 4.48
C GLU A 256 7.06 16.01 4.99
N SER A 257 7.13 15.51 6.23
CA SER A 257 8.37 15.06 6.86
C SER A 257 8.64 13.55 6.75
N GLY A 258 7.72 12.79 6.16
CA GLY A 258 7.83 11.34 6.02
C GLY A 258 6.60 10.58 6.53
N PHE A 259 6.73 9.27 6.70
CA PHE A 259 5.63 8.39 7.07
C PHE A 259 5.28 8.47 8.55
N GLN A 260 4.00 8.60 8.83
CA GLN A 260 3.44 8.77 10.17
C GLN A 260 2.36 7.72 10.45
N ARG A 261 2.19 7.40 11.72
CA ARG A 261 1.01 6.72 12.26
C ARG A 261 0.28 7.66 13.21
N TYR A 262 -0.98 7.85 12.98
CA TYR A 262 -1.89 8.55 13.89
C TYR A 262 -2.74 7.52 14.64
N ASP A 263 -2.65 7.48 15.95
CA ASP A 263 -3.51 6.67 16.81
C ASP A 263 -4.59 7.56 17.42
N ILE A 264 -5.87 7.22 17.20
CA ILE A 264 -7.04 7.99 17.69
C ILE A 264 -6.95 8.14 19.21
N GLY A 265 -7.00 9.40 19.66
CA GLY A 265 -6.87 9.76 21.07
C GLY A 265 -5.45 9.74 21.66
N LYS A 266 -4.42 9.43 20.86
CA LYS A 266 -3.01 9.39 21.29
C LYS A 266 -2.12 10.36 20.51
N GLY A 267 -2.48 10.68 19.25
CA GLY A 267 -1.71 11.56 18.38
C GLY A 267 -0.82 10.82 17.39
N THR A 268 0.14 11.55 16.81
CA THR A 268 1.03 11.09 15.74
C THR A 268 2.33 10.48 16.26
N THR A 269 2.83 9.47 15.56
CA THR A 269 4.12 8.83 15.80
C THR A 269 4.85 8.65 14.47
N PRO A 270 6.07 9.15 14.28
CA PRO A 270 6.85 8.88 13.08
C PRO A 270 7.22 7.41 13.01
N ILE A 271 7.08 6.79 11.83
CA ILE A 271 7.40 5.38 11.60
C ILE A 271 8.59 5.20 10.67
N GLY A 272 8.85 6.17 9.78
CA GLY A 272 9.93 6.13 8.80
C GLY A 272 11.18 6.92 9.18
N ASP A 273 11.14 7.70 10.29
CA ASP A 273 12.22 8.56 10.73
C ASP A 273 13.52 7.77 10.96
N GLN A 274 14.64 8.28 10.38
CA GLN A 274 15.97 7.64 10.38
C GLN A 274 16.00 6.24 9.76
N LYS A 275 14.92 5.83 9.08
CA LYS A 275 14.81 4.55 8.39
C LYS A 275 14.77 4.75 6.88
N VAL A 276 13.66 5.29 6.37
CA VAL A 276 13.35 5.36 4.93
C VAL A 276 12.83 6.72 4.45
N ASP A 277 12.51 7.65 5.36
CA ASP A 277 11.81 8.89 5.01
C ASP A 277 12.63 9.76 4.06
N ARG A 278 13.91 9.95 4.32
CA ARG A 278 14.80 10.72 3.46
C ARG A 278 14.97 10.05 2.11
N TRP A 279 15.25 8.74 2.12
CA TRP A 279 15.39 7.94 0.89
C TRP A 279 14.14 8.04 0.02
N PHE A 280 12.94 7.98 0.62
CA PHE A 280 11.68 8.12 -0.08
C PHE A 280 11.46 9.52 -0.63
N LEU A 281 11.62 10.56 0.21
CA LEU A 281 11.39 11.96 -0.17
C LEU A 281 12.35 12.49 -1.24
N ASP A 282 13.57 11.91 -1.32
CA ASP A 282 14.56 12.21 -2.37
C ASP A 282 14.23 11.54 -3.71
N ARG A 283 13.40 10.50 -3.72
CA ARG A 283 13.07 9.68 -4.89
C ARG A 283 11.68 9.95 -5.46
N VAL A 284 10.70 10.18 -4.59
CA VAL A 284 9.32 10.33 -5.02
C VAL A 284 9.12 11.59 -5.88
N ASN A 285 8.34 11.45 -6.96
CA ASN A 285 7.93 12.59 -7.77
C ASN A 285 6.81 13.36 -7.05
N LYS A 286 7.16 14.47 -6.41
CA LYS A 286 6.22 15.30 -5.62
C LYS A 286 5.11 15.94 -6.45
N GLU A 287 5.34 16.20 -7.74
CA GLU A 287 4.32 16.73 -8.64
C GLU A 287 3.21 15.70 -8.92
N SER A 288 3.49 14.43 -8.67
CA SER A 288 2.57 13.32 -8.90
C SER A 288 2.02 12.70 -7.60
N TYR A 289 2.03 13.42 -6.49
CA TYR A 289 1.47 12.93 -5.21
C TYR A 289 -0.01 12.51 -5.30
N TYR A 290 -0.78 13.07 -6.23
CA TYR A 290 -2.16 12.70 -6.48
C TYR A 290 -2.33 11.27 -7.02
N THR A 291 -1.27 10.64 -7.54
CA THR A 291 -1.31 9.25 -8.01
C THR A 291 -1.03 8.22 -6.92
N ILE A 292 -0.49 8.66 -5.78
CA ILE A 292 -0.19 7.76 -4.66
C ILE A 292 -1.49 7.07 -4.24
N SER A 293 -1.40 5.77 -4.07
CA SER A 293 -2.46 4.97 -3.47
C SER A 293 -1.89 4.09 -2.37
N ALA A 294 -2.69 3.85 -1.35
CA ALA A 294 -2.28 3.04 -0.22
C ALA A 294 -3.31 1.95 0.07
N ALA A 295 -2.84 0.84 0.58
CA ALA A 295 -3.69 -0.28 0.95
C ALA A 295 -3.14 -1.03 2.17
N ILE A 296 -4.04 -1.73 2.87
CA ILE A 296 -3.73 -2.54 4.03
C ILE A 296 -3.90 -4.01 3.69
N ASP A 297 -2.91 -4.81 4.06
CA ASP A 297 -2.99 -6.27 4.09
C ASP A 297 -3.02 -6.74 5.56
N PRO A 298 -4.20 -6.93 6.13
CA PRO A 298 -4.32 -7.32 7.53
C PRO A 298 -3.78 -8.73 7.79
N ALA A 299 -3.90 -9.63 6.82
CA ALA A 299 -3.45 -11.01 6.95
C ALA A 299 -1.94 -11.09 7.17
N ASN A 300 -1.18 -10.28 6.44
CA ASN A 300 0.27 -10.21 6.53
C ASN A 300 0.78 -9.06 7.40
N SER A 301 -0.12 -8.26 7.99
CA SER A 301 0.22 -7.09 8.82
C SER A 301 1.05 -6.04 8.09
N LYS A 302 0.63 -5.72 6.85
CA LYS A 302 1.34 -4.78 5.97
C LYS A 302 0.49 -3.57 5.64
N VAL A 303 1.14 -2.41 5.61
CA VAL A 303 0.66 -1.22 4.91
C VAL A 303 1.54 -1.06 3.68
N VAL A 304 0.93 -0.86 2.53
CA VAL A 304 1.64 -0.71 1.27
C VAL A 304 1.23 0.61 0.64
N TRP A 305 2.21 1.38 0.17
CA TRP A 305 2.01 2.59 -0.62
C TRP A 305 2.59 2.36 -2.01
N SER A 306 1.77 2.57 -3.03
CA SER A 306 2.20 2.64 -4.43
C SER A 306 2.47 4.10 -4.78
N TYR A 307 3.64 4.40 -5.31
CA TYR A 307 4.09 5.77 -5.54
C TYR A 307 4.92 5.91 -6.82
N PRO A 308 4.97 7.12 -7.40
CA PRO A 308 5.76 7.42 -8.59
C PRO A 308 7.21 7.77 -8.21
N ASN A 309 8.17 7.01 -8.73
CA ASN A 309 9.60 7.36 -8.70
C ASN A 309 10.05 7.98 -10.04
N GLY A 310 9.37 7.66 -11.11
CA GLY A 310 9.61 8.17 -12.45
C GLY A 310 8.54 9.16 -12.94
N ALA A 311 8.55 9.44 -14.24
CA ALA A 311 7.58 10.35 -14.88
C ALA A 311 6.26 9.67 -15.31
N SER A 312 6.20 8.36 -15.34
CA SER A 312 5.14 7.59 -16.04
C SER A 312 4.02 7.03 -15.16
N GLY A 313 4.03 7.26 -13.87
CA GLY A 313 3.03 6.73 -12.93
C GLY A 313 3.66 6.00 -11.76
N ASN A 314 2.87 5.22 -11.03
CA ASN A 314 3.35 4.48 -9.87
C ASN A 314 4.13 3.25 -10.31
N ASP A 315 5.42 3.25 -10.04
CA ASP A 315 6.39 2.24 -10.47
C ASP A 315 7.09 1.55 -9.28
N GLU A 316 6.82 1.98 -8.06
CA GLU A 316 7.36 1.38 -6.85
C GLU A 316 6.29 1.22 -5.75
N LEU A 317 6.49 0.20 -4.92
CA LEU A 317 5.71 -0.05 -3.70
C LEU A 317 6.62 0.08 -2.49
N LEU A 318 6.24 0.88 -1.49
CA LEU A 318 6.84 0.87 -0.16
C LEU A 318 6.00 0.01 0.77
N ILE A 319 6.61 -0.94 1.44
CA ILE A 319 5.96 -1.96 2.26
C ILE A 319 6.38 -1.76 3.71
N TYR A 320 5.43 -1.53 4.59
CA TYR A 320 5.63 -1.37 6.03
C TYR A 320 4.97 -2.52 6.79
N ASP A 321 5.73 -3.20 7.62
CA ASP A 321 5.21 -4.21 8.55
C ASP A 321 4.99 -3.58 9.92
N TRP A 322 3.72 -3.38 10.31
CA TRP A 322 3.42 -2.72 11.59
C TRP A 322 3.70 -3.57 12.83
N LYS A 323 3.88 -4.89 12.70
CA LYS A 323 4.26 -5.75 13.84
C LYS A 323 5.74 -5.64 14.16
N SER A 324 6.58 -5.65 13.14
CA SER A 324 8.03 -5.55 13.30
C SER A 324 8.56 -4.12 13.25
N GLY A 325 7.79 -3.16 12.75
CA GLY A 325 8.20 -1.77 12.52
C GLY A 325 9.22 -1.61 11.40
N ARG A 326 9.31 -2.57 10.45
CA ARG A 326 10.33 -2.66 9.42
C ARG A 326 9.76 -2.35 8.04
N PHE A 327 10.64 -1.90 7.16
CA PHE A 327 10.30 -1.56 5.78
C PHE A 327 10.94 -2.52 4.77
N GLY A 328 10.34 -2.57 3.60
CA GLY A 328 10.86 -3.14 2.37
C GLY A 328 10.27 -2.38 1.18
N TYR A 329 10.78 -2.60 -0.02
CA TYR A 329 10.17 -2.03 -1.21
C TYR A 329 10.21 -3.01 -2.39
N ALA A 330 9.32 -2.79 -3.36
CA ALA A 330 9.27 -3.54 -4.60
C ALA A 330 9.17 -2.60 -5.79
N VAL A 331 9.76 -2.99 -6.91
CA VAL A 331 9.67 -2.27 -8.18
C VAL A 331 8.66 -3.00 -9.05
N ILE A 332 7.49 -2.39 -9.20
CA ILE A 332 6.36 -2.93 -9.96
C ILE A 332 5.42 -1.81 -10.38
N ASP A 333 5.08 -1.78 -11.66
CA ASP A 333 4.16 -0.80 -12.21
C ASP A 333 2.73 -1.12 -11.81
N THR A 334 2.04 -0.12 -11.23
CA THR A 334 0.62 -0.21 -10.88
C THR A 334 -0.10 1.09 -11.22
N GLU A 335 -1.40 1.02 -11.47
CA GLU A 335 -2.23 2.22 -11.59
C GLU A 335 -2.69 2.70 -10.23
N ILE A 336 -3.25 1.79 -9.44
CA ILE A 336 -3.67 1.95 -8.06
C ILE A 336 -3.51 0.64 -7.30
N ILE A 337 -3.40 0.71 -5.99
CA ILE A 337 -3.58 -0.42 -5.09
C ILE A 337 -4.76 -0.15 -4.14
N PHE A 338 -5.40 -1.20 -3.66
CA PHE A 338 -6.56 -1.08 -2.76
C PHE A 338 -6.70 -2.30 -1.85
N ASP A 339 -7.44 -2.12 -0.76
CA ASP A 339 -7.81 -3.20 0.15
C ASP A 339 -8.80 -4.11 -0.57
N GLY A 340 -8.35 -5.32 -0.90
CA GLY A 340 -9.16 -6.30 -1.60
C GLY A 340 -9.67 -7.40 -0.68
N LEU A 341 -10.64 -8.11 -1.18
CA LEU A 341 -11.17 -9.33 -0.57
C LEU A 341 -11.16 -10.43 -1.61
N SER A 342 -10.69 -11.63 -1.25
CA SER A 342 -10.73 -12.74 -2.18
C SER A 342 -12.16 -12.98 -2.66
N PRO A 343 -12.40 -13.06 -3.99
CA PRO A 343 -13.73 -13.35 -4.49
C PRO A 343 -14.18 -14.73 -4.04
N GLY A 344 -15.48 -14.90 -3.84
CA GLY A 344 -16.07 -16.23 -3.61
C GLY A 344 -16.04 -17.07 -4.89
N TYR A 345 -16.10 -18.36 -4.71
CA TYR A 345 -16.22 -19.31 -5.82
C TYR A 345 -17.69 -19.51 -6.18
N THR A 346 -18.00 -19.49 -7.47
CA THR A 346 -19.31 -19.93 -7.99
C THR A 346 -19.28 -21.41 -8.32
N LEU A 347 -20.43 -22.05 -8.46
CA LEU A 347 -20.49 -23.45 -8.90
C LEU A 347 -19.73 -23.69 -10.20
N ASP A 348 -19.77 -22.73 -11.12
CA ASP A 348 -19.08 -22.81 -12.42
C ASP A 348 -17.55 -22.63 -12.31
N SER A 349 -17.05 -22.07 -11.19
CA SER A 349 -15.61 -21.85 -10.95
C SER A 349 -15.01 -22.88 -10.00
N LEU A 350 -15.79 -23.79 -9.43
CA LEU A 350 -15.31 -24.81 -8.52
C LEU A 350 -14.45 -25.88 -9.20
N ASP A 351 -14.54 -26.04 -10.51
CA ASP A 351 -13.72 -26.94 -11.29
C ASP A 351 -12.25 -26.49 -11.44
N SER A 352 -11.93 -25.25 -11.08
CA SER A 352 -10.57 -24.68 -11.21
C SER A 352 -10.15 -23.83 -9.99
N VAL A 353 -10.24 -24.39 -8.79
CA VAL A 353 -9.85 -23.70 -7.55
C VAL A 353 -8.32 -23.65 -7.41
N GLY A 354 -7.78 -22.44 -7.31
CA GLY A 354 -6.33 -22.25 -7.12
C GLY A 354 -5.47 -22.82 -8.28
N GLY A 355 -6.02 -22.85 -9.50
CA GLY A 355 -5.34 -23.41 -10.68
C GLY A 355 -5.31 -24.94 -10.72
N THR A 356 -6.01 -25.62 -9.81
CA THR A 356 -6.16 -27.08 -9.79
C THR A 356 -7.56 -27.44 -10.25
N THR A 357 -7.66 -28.35 -11.22
CA THR A 357 -8.95 -28.88 -11.69
C THR A 357 -9.49 -29.90 -10.70
N TYR A 358 -10.70 -29.69 -10.21
CA TYR A 358 -11.40 -30.59 -9.31
C TYR A 358 -12.66 -31.17 -9.97
N THR A 359 -13.04 -32.35 -9.56
CA THR A 359 -14.39 -32.89 -9.73
C THR A 359 -15.16 -32.67 -8.43
N LEU A 360 -16.49 -32.74 -8.50
CA LEU A 360 -17.33 -32.52 -7.31
C LEU A 360 -16.92 -33.42 -6.12
N ASP A 361 -16.50 -34.66 -6.42
CA ASP A 361 -16.08 -35.64 -5.42
C ASP A 361 -14.65 -35.42 -4.88
N SER A 362 -13.84 -34.60 -5.57
CA SER A 362 -12.46 -34.33 -5.20
C SER A 362 -12.25 -32.91 -4.62
N LEU A 363 -13.32 -32.16 -4.40
CA LEU A 363 -13.25 -30.84 -3.81
C LEU A 363 -12.59 -30.88 -2.42
N PRO A 364 -11.73 -29.91 -2.08
CA PRO A 364 -11.01 -29.89 -0.80
C PRO A 364 -11.93 -29.61 0.41
N ALA A 365 -13.17 -29.21 0.20
CA ALA A 365 -14.16 -28.94 1.22
C ALA A 365 -15.58 -29.22 0.71
N SER A 366 -16.54 -29.38 1.62
CA SER A 366 -17.96 -29.53 1.26
C SER A 366 -18.51 -28.25 0.63
N LEU A 367 -19.53 -28.36 -0.21
CA LEU A 367 -20.11 -27.23 -0.95
C LEU A 367 -20.72 -26.13 -0.06
N ASP A 368 -21.06 -26.44 1.18
CA ASP A 368 -21.56 -25.50 2.19
C ASP A 368 -20.45 -24.88 3.04
N SER A 369 -19.19 -25.17 2.74
CA SER A 369 -18.05 -24.63 3.47
C SER A 369 -17.89 -23.13 3.23
N ASP A 370 -17.54 -22.41 4.30
CA ASP A 370 -17.17 -20.98 4.24
C ASP A 370 -15.94 -20.71 3.36
N LEU A 371 -15.15 -21.74 3.04
CA LEU A 371 -14.02 -21.64 2.12
C LEU A 371 -14.45 -21.07 0.74
N TRP A 372 -15.66 -21.38 0.30
CA TRP A 372 -16.18 -20.94 -1.01
C TRP A 372 -16.73 -19.53 -1.01
N LYS A 373 -17.04 -18.96 0.15
CA LYS A 373 -17.61 -17.60 0.26
C LYS A 373 -16.61 -16.50 -0.08
N GLY A 374 -15.32 -16.80 -0.07
CA GLY A 374 -14.28 -15.78 -0.21
C GLY A 374 -14.18 -14.88 1.02
N GLY A 375 -13.77 -13.63 0.83
CA GLY A 375 -13.72 -12.62 1.89
C GLY A 375 -12.43 -12.58 2.69
N ALA A 376 -11.41 -13.37 2.32
CA ALA A 376 -10.09 -13.21 2.88
C ALA A 376 -9.51 -11.87 2.44
N ALA A 377 -9.14 -11.02 3.43
CA ALA A 377 -8.54 -9.73 3.15
C ALA A 377 -7.14 -9.90 2.55
N GLY A 378 -6.84 -9.10 1.53
CA GLY A 378 -5.56 -9.11 0.82
C GLY A 378 -5.28 -7.82 0.09
N LEU A 379 -4.08 -7.69 -0.41
CA LEU A 379 -3.64 -6.57 -1.21
C LEU A 379 -3.96 -6.83 -2.69
N TYR A 380 -4.71 -5.92 -3.29
CA TYR A 380 -5.06 -5.94 -4.70
C TYR A 380 -4.54 -4.69 -5.41
N GLY A 381 -4.41 -4.76 -6.73
CA GLY A 381 -4.04 -3.61 -7.54
C GLY A 381 -4.48 -3.73 -8.99
N PHE A 382 -4.36 -2.64 -9.71
CA PHE A 382 -4.53 -2.60 -11.16
C PHE A 382 -3.18 -2.45 -11.85
N SER A 383 -2.94 -3.30 -12.84
CA SER A 383 -1.78 -3.21 -13.73
C SER A 383 -1.96 -2.08 -14.73
N THR A 384 -0.89 -1.66 -15.39
CA THR A 384 -0.91 -0.69 -16.51
C THR A 384 -1.70 -1.17 -17.74
N ALA A 385 -2.11 -2.43 -17.77
CA ALA A 385 -3.04 -2.98 -18.74
C ALA A 385 -4.51 -2.88 -18.29
N HIS A 386 -4.80 -2.10 -17.23
CA HIS A 386 -6.13 -1.86 -16.65
C HIS A 386 -6.81 -3.12 -16.09
N LYS A 387 -6.04 -4.15 -15.73
CA LYS A 387 -6.52 -5.41 -15.17
C LYS A 387 -6.25 -5.46 -13.68
N SER A 388 -7.22 -5.89 -12.91
CA SER A 388 -7.04 -6.14 -11.47
C SER A 388 -6.44 -7.51 -11.20
N GLY A 389 -5.79 -7.62 -10.05
CA GLY A 389 -5.23 -8.86 -9.53
C GLY A 389 -4.62 -8.67 -8.15
N ASP A 390 -4.04 -9.73 -7.61
CA ASP A 390 -3.33 -9.73 -6.34
C ASP A 390 -1.81 -9.88 -6.54
N PHE A 391 -1.03 -9.73 -5.46
CA PHE A 391 0.44 -9.79 -5.51
C PHE A 391 0.97 -11.20 -5.18
N THR A 392 0.30 -12.24 -5.66
CA THR A 392 0.68 -13.66 -5.49
C THR A 392 1.37 -14.26 -6.70
N GLY A 393 1.64 -13.47 -7.73
CA GLY A 393 2.31 -13.92 -8.95
C GLY A 393 3.74 -14.38 -8.73
N THR A 394 4.46 -14.62 -9.81
CA THR A 394 5.86 -15.05 -9.78
C THR A 394 6.71 -14.10 -8.93
N ALA A 395 7.54 -14.68 -8.05
CA ALA A 395 8.43 -13.89 -7.21
C ALA A 395 9.36 -13.01 -8.07
N LEU A 396 9.42 -11.72 -7.74
CA LEU A 396 10.32 -10.78 -8.37
C LEU A 396 11.76 -11.09 -7.96
N THR A 397 12.73 -10.82 -8.85
CA THR A 397 14.15 -10.95 -8.51
C THR A 397 14.49 -9.97 -7.39
N ALA A 398 14.83 -10.50 -6.23
CA ALA A 398 15.17 -9.71 -5.06
C ALA A 398 16.65 -9.31 -5.08
N ARG A 399 16.94 -8.14 -4.48
CA ARG A 399 18.31 -7.66 -4.27
C ARG A 399 18.48 -7.20 -2.84
N LEU A 400 19.46 -7.77 -2.16
CA LEU A 400 19.84 -7.42 -0.79
C LEU A 400 21.30 -7.05 -0.73
N GLU A 401 21.66 -5.92 -0.10
CA GLU A 401 23.05 -5.54 0.15
C GLU A 401 23.28 -5.43 1.66
N SER A 402 24.29 -6.12 2.15
CA SER A 402 24.68 -6.10 3.55
C SER A 402 25.16 -4.70 4.00
N GLU A 403 25.32 -4.54 5.29
CA GLU A 403 26.13 -3.47 5.85
C GLU A 403 27.56 -3.46 5.26
N GLU A 404 28.24 -2.34 5.39
CA GLU A 404 29.62 -2.21 4.94
C GLU A 404 30.57 -2.67 6.05
N VAL A 405 31.50 -3.53 5.68
CA VAL A 405 32.55 -4.06 6.57
C VAL A 405 33.86 -3.37 6.26
N ALA A 406 34.53 -2.91 7.30
CA ALA A 406 35.89 -2.36 7.24
C ALA A 406 36.77 -2.99 8.31
N SER A 407 38.08 -2.94 8.12
CA SER A 407 39.03 -3.34 9.17
C SER A 407 39.26 -2.18 10.15
N GLU A 408 39.24 -2.48 11.44
CA GLU A 408 39.51 -1.51 12.52
C GLU A 408 40.87 -0.82 12.34
N ASN A 409 41.85 -1.50 11.78
CA ASN A 409 43.24 -1.02 11.63
C ASN A 409 43.55 -0.51 10.21
N THR A 410 42.55 -0.07 9.43
CA THR A 410 42.74 0.41 8.05
C THR A 410 43.38 -0.61 7.06
N ASN A 411 43.49 -1.86 7.46
CA ASN A 411 44.06 -2.93 6.67
C ASN A 411 43.14 -3.27 5.46
N VAL A 412 43.76 -3.82 4.42
CA VAL A 412 42.99 -4.37 3.30
C VAL A 412 42.34 -5.69 3.73
N LEU A 413 41.02 -5.78 3.58
CA LEU A 413 40.27 -7.02 3.76
C LEU A 413 40.33 -7.86 2.49
N THR A 414 40.41 -9.18 2.64
CA THR A 414 40.26 -10.13 1.51
C THR A 414 39.13 -11.08 1.83
N CYS A 415 38.20 -11.23 0.88
CA CYS A 415 37.14 -12.22 0.92
C CYS A 415 37.41 -13.32 -0.12
N ASN A 416 37.30 -14.59 0.27
CA ASN A 416 37.55 -15.74 -0.60
C ASN A 416 36.28 -16.52 -0.95
N ASN A 417 35.28 -16.54 -0.11
CA ASN A 417 33.98 -17.14 -0.40
C ASN A 417 32.87 -16.46 0.40
N VAL A 418 31.65 -16.61 -0.11
CA VAL A 418 30.42 -16.13 0.52
C VAL A 418 29.37 -17.23 0.45
N LEU A 419 28.66 -17.45 1.54
CA LEU A 419 27.53 -18.34 1.66
C LEU A 419 26.29 -17.51 2.01
N PRO A 420 25.35 -17.26 1.07
CA PRO A 420 24.05 -16.68 1.39
C PRO A 420 23.27 -17.61 2.32
N LEU A 421 22.64 -17.02 3.33
CA LEU A 421 21.78 -17.71 4.30
C LEU A 421 20.33 -17.46 3.89
N ILE A 422 19.87 -18.22 2.90
CA ILE A 422 18.54 -18.12 2.30
C ILE A 422 17.89 -19.48 2.40
N ASP A 423 16.64 -19.51 2.86
CA ASP A 423 15.87 -20.70 3.12
C ASP A 423 14.50 -20.67 2.43
N GLY A 424 14.01 -21.83 2.06
CA GLY A 424 12.73 -22.03 1.38
C GLY A 424 12.74 -21.76 -0.13
N GLY A 425 11.75 -22.33 -0.81
CA GLY A 425 11.44 -22.07 -2.19
C GLY A 425 12.45 -22.58 -3.24
N THR A 426 12.49 -21.90 -4.38
CA THR A 426 13.27 -22.23 -5.57
C THR A 426 14.40 -21.23 -5.85
N ALA A 427 14.91 -20.59 -4.80
CA ALA A 427 15.84 -19.47 -4.91
C ALA A 427 17.17 -19.83 -5.60
N VAL A 428 17.56 -19.07 -6.61
CA VAL A 428 18.88 -19.12 -7.25
C VAL A 428 19.61 -17.83 -6.94
N ASN A 429 20.78 -17.95 -6.31
CA ASN A 429 21.53 -16.82 -5.79
C ASN A 429 22.72 -16.45 -6.66
N THR A 430 22.91 -15.16 -6.92
CA THR A 430 24.12 -14.60 -7.51
C THR A 430 24.72 -13.58 -6.55
N VAL A 431 25.99 -13.77 -6.21
CA VAL A 431 26.69 -12.90 -5.23
C VAL A 431 27.64 -11.97 -5.95
N TYR A 432 27.62 -10.71 -5.53
CA TYR A 432 28.56 -9.66 -5.93
C TYR A 432 29.25 -9.09 -4.69
N VAL A 433 30.50 -8.70 -4.83
CA VAL A 433 31.20 -7.95 -3.80
C VAL A 433 31.36 -6.51 -4.26
N ALA A 434 30.75 -5.61 -3.50
CA ALA A 434 30.92 -4.17 -3.66
C ALA A 434 32.15 -3.73 -2.87
N THR A 435 33.05 -3.01 -3.49
CA THR A 435 34.33 -2.58 -2.92
C THR A 435 34.56 -1.09 -3.13
N ARG A 436 35.21 -0.45 -2.14
CA ARG A 436 35.73 0.91 -2.30
C ARG A 436 37.03 1.11 -1.51
N ALA A 437 37.86 2.07 -1.96
CA ALA A 437 39.15 2.34 -1.36
C ALA A 437 39.05 3.21 -0.10
N ASN A 438 38.12 4.16 -0.08
CA ASN A 438 37.80 5.05 1.06
C ASN A 438 36.31 5.37 1.04
N GLN A 439 35.80 5.99 2.10
CA GLN A 439 34.36 6.29 2.25
C GLN A 439 33.79 7.24 1.21
N ASN A 440 34.63 8.08 0.60
CA ASN A 440 34.21 9.05 -0.42
C ASN A 440 34.41 8.55 -1.86
N SER A 441 34.99 7.36 -2.05
CA SER A 441 35.19 6.79 -3.38
C SER A 441 33.92 6.04 -3.84
N ASP A 442 33.73 5.99 -5.17
CA ASP A 442 32.65 5.25 -5.79
C ASP A 442 32.74 3.75 -5.46
N ILE A 443 31.57 3.13 -5.41
CA ILE A 443 31.45 1.70 -5.18
C ILE A 443 31.66 0.96 -6.51
N SER A 444 32.56 -0.01 -6.51
CA SER A 444 32.79 -0.91 -7.64
C SER A 444 32.29 -2.31 -7.30
N TYR A 445 31.50 -2.91 -8.19
CA TYR A 445 30.99 -4.27 -8.03
C TYR A 445 31.87 -5.27 -8.80
N SER A 446 32.14 -6.42 -8.20
CA SER A 446 32.74 -7.56 -8.90
C SER A 446 31.77 -8.10 -9.97
N SER A 447 32.26 -8.98 -10.86
CA SER A 447 31.37 -9.85 -11.64
C SER A 447 30.53 -10.72 -10.72
N GLY A 448 29.29 -11.04 -11.14
CA GLY A 448 28.41 -11.95 -10.41
C GLY A 448 28.98 -13.37 -10.38
N VAL A 449 28.92 -13.99 -9.20
CA VAL A 449 29.36 -15.37 -8.99
C VAL A 449 28.16 -16.22 -8.59
N THR A 450 27.92 -17.31 -9.33
CA THR A 450 26.87 -18.28 -9.02
C THR A 450 27.35 -19.33 -8.01
N VAL A 451 26.41 -20.07 -7.44
CA VAL A 451 26.71 -21.09 -6.45
C VAL A 451 27.53 -22.25 -7.03
N ASN A 452 28.50 -22.71 -6.24
CA ASN A 452 29.13 -23.99 -6.48
C ASN A 452 28.23 -25.10 -5.93
N SER A 453 27.68 -25.92 -6.81
CA SER A 453 26.68 -26.96 -6.47
C SER A 453 27.17 -28.00 -5.44
N ALA A 454 28.48 -28.24 -5.38
CA ALA A 454 29.04 -29.21 -4.45
C ALA A 454 29.18 -28.67 -3.01
N THR A 455 29.39 -27.36 -2.86
CA THR A 455 29.69 -26.75 -1.55
C THR A 455 28.62 -25.78 -1.06
N GLY A 456 27.68 -25.38 -1.93
CA GLY A 456 26.70 -24.32 -1.66
C GLY A 456 27.31 -22.92 -1.52
N GLN A 457 28.62 -22.76 -1.79
CA GLN A 457 29.34 -21.52 -1.61
C GLN A 457 29.58 -20.79 -2.94
N HIS A 458 29.74 -19.48 -2.86
CA HIS A 458 30.14 -18.63 -3.98
C HIS A 458 31.63 -18.30 -3.83
N ASN A 459 32.46 -18.93 -4.65
CA ASN A 459 33.91 -18.76 -4.60
C ASN A 459 34.30 -17.50 -5.36
N LEU A 460 34.87 -16.55 -4.63
CA LEU A 460 35.32 -15.27 -5.20
C LEU A 460 36.59 -14.81 -4.46
N ARG A 461 37.37 -13.96 -5.12
CA ARG A 461 38.56 -13.38 -4.48
C ARG A 461 38.60 -11.89 -4.72
N GLN A 462 38.22 -11.14 -3.68
CA GLN A 462 38.20 -9.68 -3.72
C GLN A 462 38.98 -9.12 -2.54
N SER A 463 39.64 -7.98 -2.75
CA SER A 463 40.42 -7.31 -1.72
C SER A 463 40.16 -5.81 -1.77
N ALA A 464 39.71 -5.24 -0.64
CA ALA A 464 39.49 -3.81 -0.50
C ALA A 464 39.51 -3.39 0.99
N ARG A 465 39.54 -2.08 1.26
CA ARG A 465 39.43 -1.55 2.62
C ARG A 465 38.00 -1.61 3.14
N TYR A 466 37.03 -1.39 2.25
CA TYR A 466 35.59 -1.42 2.55
C TYR A 466 34.94 -2.40 1.60
N MET A 467 34.07 -3.26 2.15
CA MET A 467 33.36 -4.29 1.40
C MET A 467 31.90 -4.36 1.82
N ARG A 468 31.02 -4.62 0.85
CA ARG A 468 29.61 -5.02 1.04
C ARG A 468 29.34 -6.24 0.18
N PHE A 469 28.33 -7.01 0.57
CA PHE A 469 27.90 -8.19 -0.16
C PHE A 469 26.48 -7.97 -0.70
N ARG A 470 26.39 -7.93 -2.01
CA ARG A 470 25.11 -7.90 -2.72
C ARG A 470 24.76 -9.33 -3.12
N VAL A 471 23.51 -9.71 -2.81
CA VAL A 471 22.93 -10.98 -3.23
C VAL A 471 21.70 -10.69 -4.08
N ASP A 472 21.73 -11.09 -5.34
CA ASP A 472 20.58 -11.11 -6.22
C ASP A 472 19.97 -12.51 -6.15
N ILE A 473 18.64 -12.58 -5.85
CA ILE A 473 17.92 -13.81 -5.58
C ILE A 473 16.79 -13.91 -6.60
N ALA A 474 16.90 -14.84 -7.53
CA ALA A 474 15.83 -15.16 -8.48
C ALA A 474 14.99 -16.33 -7.93
N GLY A 475 13.67 -16.26 -8.12
CA GLY A 475 12.71 -17.23 -7.58
C GLY A 475 12.26 -16.90 -6.16
N GLY A 476 11.23 -17.61 -5.70
CA GLY A 476 10.65 -17.42 -4.37
C GLY A 476 11.54 -17.97 -3.27
N PHE A 477 11.55 -17.28 -2.11
CA PHE A 477 12.18 -17.73 -0.88
C PHE A 477 11.36 -17.25 0.33
N ASP A 478 11.47 -18.00 1.43
CA ASP A 478 10.75 -17.70 2.67
C ASP A 478 11.57 -16.85 3.63
N HIS A 479 12.88 -17.11 3.73
CA HIS A 479 13.77 -16.41 4.63
C HIS A 479 15.11 -16.08 3.99
N ALA A 480 15.44 -14.78 3.88
CA ALA A 480 16.79 -14.30 3.62
C ALA A 480 17.31 -13.65 4.91
N ILE A 481 18.26 -14.32 5.58
CA ILE A 481 18.70 -13.98 6.93
C ILE A 481 20.01 -13.19 6.91
N GLY A 482 20.87 -13.43 5.92
CA GLY A 482 22.18 -12.81 5.84
C GLY A 482 23.14 -13.49 4.89
N VAL A 483 24.41 -13.14 5.02
CA VAL A 483 25.53 -13.79 4.32
C VAL A 483 26.60 -14.19 5.32
N ARG A 484 27.21 -15.36 5.11
CA ARG A 484 28.42 -15.76 5.83
C ARG A 484 29.61 -15.62 4.87
N ALA A 485 30.50 -14.69 5.17
CA ALA A 485 31.66 -14.37 4.35
C ALA A 485 32.95 -14.79 5.05
N SER A 486 33.87 -15.41 4.31
CA SER A 486 35.22 -15.73 4.80
C SER A 486 36.15 -14.55 4.53
N ILE A 487 36.32 -13.71 5.56
CA ILE A 487 37.06 -12.46 5.46
C ILE A 487 38.35 -12.58 6.28
N ALA A 488 39.44 -12.11 5.71
CA ALA A 488 40.73 -12.01 6.38
C ALA A 488 41.34 -10.61 6.18
N ALA A 489 41.91 -10.04 7.21
CA ALA A 489 42.71 -8.83 7.09
C ALA A 489 44.12 -9.18 6.53
N LYS A 490 44.53 -8.46 5.49
CA LYS A 490 45.91 -8.44 4.99
C LYS A 490 46.62 -7.23 5.55
N GLY A 491 47.96 -7.34 5.69
CA GLY A 491 48.77 -6.21 6.14
C GLY A 491 48.63 -4.95 5.28
N LEU A 492 49.01 -3.83 5.83
CA LEU A 492 49.04 -2.51 5.19
C LEU A 492 49.85 -2.59 3.86
N ARG A 493 49.21 -2.35 2.75
CA ARG A 493 49.82 -1.94 1.48
C ARG A 493 48.96 -0.91 0.77
#